data_86f21aff264839a7b176c1da0ec4a329
#
_entry.id   86f21aff264839a7b176c1da0ec4a329
#
_cell.length_a   1.000
_cell.length_b   1.000
_cell.length_c   1.000
_cell.angle_alpha   90.00
_cell.angle_beta   90.00
_cell.angle_gamma   90.00
#
_symmetry.space_group_name_H-M   'P 1'
#
loop_
_entity.id
_entity.type
_entity.pdbx_description
1 polymer ?
#
loop_
_entity_poly.entity_id
_entity_poly.type
_entity_poly.pdbx_seq_one_letter_code
_entity_poly.pdbx_strand_id
1 'polypeptide(L)'
;MKDNWQYRLLALFMALICWYVVSGQEKVETWLEVPLDFVNLPQRMKIVSGAGKVQVRIRGTSSQIRAINMNRLAYKVDLADIRPGENIIPLLPENMSIVSAVDVVEISPSRLELVADTIVSRNFPVHLDWEGLPAEDMRFRNATLSPEQVTVTGFAHSLDSLKHISTVHIRVPSDGGLSASGRARLVLPEGVTSEVTSVDYTLAFSPMTQAIWVKMNLEPVAHEGFTYTFDPKFVRVQLDVPVRLLRDKNWRETLRLFVDPGGEPSAGRSRIRPRSEFPEGVRILEMKPEDVEILVRRTGESGG
;
A
#
# COMPACT_ATOMS: atom_id res chain seq x y z
N MET A 1 60.62 -4.45 86.60
CA MET A 1 60.00 -4.90 85.30
C MET A 1 58.77 -4.04 84.95
N LYS A 2 58.77 -2.72 85.14
CA LYS A 2 57.63 -1.89 84.86
C LYS A 2 57.84 -0.80 83.79
N ASP A 3 59.06 -0.69 83.26
CA ASP A 3 59.43 0.55 82.54
C ASP A 3 59.24 0.56 81.03
N ASN A 4 58.82 -0.54 80.41
CA ASN A 4 58.70 -0.54 78.95
C ASN A 4 57.26 -0.72 78.41
N TRP A 5 56.23 -0.68 79.27
CA TRP A 5 54.87 -0.85 78.88
C TRP A 5 54.38 0.32 77.97
N GLN A 6 54.85 1.51 78.21
CA GLN A 6 54.51 2.70 77.39
C GLN A 6 54.96 2.51 75.91
N TYR A 7 56.18 2.00 75.72
CA TYR A 7 56.68 1.68 74.37
C TYR A 7 55.92 0.55 73.69
N ARG A 8 55.42 -0.46 74.43
CA ARG A 8 54.58 -1.51 73.91
C ARG A 8 53.22 -0.99 73.49
N LEU A 9 52.64 -0.09 74.26
CA LEU A 9 51.36 0.58 73.95
C LEU A 9 51.49 1.49 72.72
N LEU A 10 52.58 2.24 72.63
CA LEU A 10 52.91 3.05 71.49
C LEU A 10 53.10 2.21 70.24
N ALA A 11 53.84 1.09 70.32
CA ALA A 11 54.04 0.14 69.20
C ALA A 11 52.72 -0.48 68.77
N LEU A 12 51.81 -0.85 69.68
CA LEU A 12 50.50 -1.38 69.38
C LEU A 12 49.66 -0.34 68.64
N PHE A 13 49.69 0.90 69.13
CA PHE A 13 48.96 2.02 68.53
C PHE A 13 49.47 2.33 67.10
N MET A 14 50.80 2.37 66.91
CA MET A 14 51.40 2.50 65.59
C MET A 14 51.06 1.34 64.65
N ALA A 15 51.05 0.09 65.14
CA ALA A 15 50.65 -1.09 64.38
C ALA A 15 49.21 -1.00 63.96
N LEU A 16 48.30 -0.56 64.83
CA LEU A 16 46.90 -0.34 64.51
C LEU A 16 46.68 0.73 63.49
N ILE A 17 47.45 1.86 63.56
CA ILE A 17 47.39 2.91 62.56
C ILE A 17 47.87 2.39 61.20
N CYS A 18 49.04 1.73 61.17
CA CYS A 18 49.60 1.15 59.95
C CYS A 18 48.64 0.10 59.35
N TRP A 19 48.03 -0.78 60.17
CA TRP A 19 47.04 -1.77 59.73
C TRP A 19 45.79 -1.06 59.15
N TYR A 20 45.28 -0.02 59.83
CA TYR A 20 44.13 0.77 59.38
C TYR A 20 44.41 1.45 58.02
N VAL A 21 45.60 2.07 57.85
CA VAL A 21 45.98 2.72 56.59
C VAL A 21 46.12 1.70 55.45
N VAL A 22 46.72 0.54 55.69
CA VAL A 22 46.91 -0.51 54.69
C VAL A 22 45.60 -1.21 54.34
N SER A 23 44.78 -1.58 55.35
CA SER A 23 43.50 -2.23 55.14
C SER A 23 42.48 -1.31 54.45
N GLY A 24 42.60 0.01 54.62
CA GLY A 24 41.76 1.00 53.95
C GLY A 24 42.03 1.13 52.45
N GLN A 25 43.09 0.52 51.91
CA GLN A 25 43.49 0.55 50.51
C GLN A 25 43.13 -0.72 49.72
N GLU A 26 42.36 -1.63 50.31
CA GLU A 26 41.90 -2.81 49.59
C GLU A 26 41.04 -2.39 48.40
N LYS A 27 41.49 -2.79 47.17
CA LYS A 27 40.72 -2.60 45.93
C LYS A 27 39.66 -3.68 45.82
N VAL A 28 38.44 -3.25 45.67
CA VAL A 28 37.26 -4.09 45.48
C VAL A 28 36.87 -4.06 44.01
N GLU A 29 36.44 -5.19 43.48
CA GLU A 29 35.84 -5.28 42.13
C GLU A 29 34.34 -5.33 42.24
N THR A 30 33.64 -4.56 41.37
CA THR A 30 32.19 -4.58 41.29
C THR A 30 31.73 -4.41 39.85
N TRP A 31 30.57 -4.98 39.54
CA TRP A 31 29.89 -4.81 38.28
C TRP A 31 28.94 -3.61 38.31
N LEU A 32 28.99 -2.78 37.29
CA LEU A 32 28.09 -1.66 37.09
C LEU A 32 27.39 -1.76 35.76
N GLU A 33 26.11 -1.48 35.73
CA GLU A 33 25.33 -1.37 34.50
C GLU A 33 25.43 0.07 33.99
N VAL A 34 25.97 0.23 32.77
CA VAL A 34 26.28 1.53 32.15
C VAL A 34 25.45 1.70 30.89
N PRO A 35 24.68 2.80 30.75
CA PRO A 35 23.96 3.08 29.52
C PRO A 35 24.93 3.45 28.40
N LEU A 36 24.56 3.03 27.17
CA LEU A 36 25.27 3.42 25.95
C LEU A 36 24.75 4.77 25.46
N ASP A 37 25.68 5.68 25.16
CA ASP A 37 25.41 6.98 24.55
C ASP A 37 25.96 6.96 23.12
N PHE A 38 25.06 6.96 22.15
CA PHE A 38 25.39 6.89 20.73
C PHE A 38 25.66 8.30 20.19
N VAL A 39 26.90 8.52 19.73
CA VAL A 39 27.33 9.81 19.20
C VAL A 39 27.67 9.71 17.71
N ASN A 40 27.60 10.83 16.99
CA ASN A 40 27.96 10.97 15.57
C ASN A 40 27.13 10.08 14.62
N LEU A 41 25.89 9.73 14.99
CA LEU A 41 25.00 8.97 14.10
C LEU A 41 24.69 9.80 12.83
N PRO A 42 24.92 9.28 11.60
CA PRO A 42 24.60 9.99 10.36
C PRO A 42 23.12 10.34 10.27
N GLN A 43 22.77 11.53 9.74
CA GLN A 43 21.42 12.11 9.77
C GLN A 43 20.30 11.23 9.15
N ARG A 44 20.66 10.34 8.21
CA ARG A 44 19.71 9.47 7.52
C ARG A 44 19.72 8.04 8.04
N MET A 45 20.46 7.76 9.10
CA MET A 45 20.54 6.42 9.69
C MET A 45 19.83 6.37 11.04
N LYS A 46 19.24 5.23 11.34
CA LYS A 46 18.70 4.92 12.66
C LYS A 46 19.12 3.52 13.09
N ILE A 47 19.29 3.35 14.39
CA ILE A 47 19.50 2.05 15.00
C ILE A 47 18.14 1.36 15.10
N VAL A 48 18.02 0.19 14.47
CA VAL A 48 16.82 -0.65 14.46
C VAL A 48 16.82 -1.61 15.65
N SER A 49 18.01 -2.17 15.96
CA SER A 49 18.20 -3.12 17.06
C SER A 49 19.59 -3.04 17.65
N GLY A 50 19.70 -3.26 18.95
CA GLY A 50 20.95 -3.29 19.68
C GLY A 50 20.76 -3.16 21.19
N ALA A 51 21.80 -3.51 21.95
CA ALA A 51 21.77 -3.31 23.40
C ALA A 51 21.86 -1.83 23.76
N GLY A 52 21.07 -1.37 24.70
CA GLY A 52 21.10 0.00 25.22
C GLY A 52 22.01 0.17 26.43
N LYS A 53 22.55 -0.92 27.00
CA LYS A 53 23.36 -0.94 28.22
C LYS A 53 24.41 -2.02 28.15
N VAL A 54 25.51 -1.83 28.89
CA VAL A 54 26.59 -2.80 29.05
C VAL A 54 26.95 -2.97 30.51
N GLN A 55 27.49 -4.12 30.88
CA GLN A 55 28.04 -4.36 32.21
C GLN A 55 29.54 -4.09 32.21
N VAL A 56 30.00 -3.30 33.15
CA VAL A 56 31.39 -2.90 33.28
C VAL A 56 31.89 -3.34 34.64
N ARG A 57 32.99 -4.10 34.67
CA ARG A 57 33.69 -4.48 35.89
C ARG A 57 34.77 -3.43 36.18
N ILE A 58 34.58 -2.76 37.33
CA ILE A 58 35.50 -1.72 37.80
C ILE A 58 36.25 -2.21 39.05
N ARG A 59 37.47 -1.74 39.20
CA ARG A 59 38.33 -1.96 40.37
C ARG A 59 38.71 -0.67 41.01
N GLY A 60 38.50 -0.51 42.30
CA GLY A 60 38.86 0.68 43.06
C GLY A 60 38.63 0.52 44.56
N THR A 61 39.00 1.52 45.35
CA THR A 61 38.65 1.53 46.78
C THR A 61 37.16 1.73 46.99
N SER A 62 36.59 1.24 48.09
CA SER A 62 35.17 1.37 48.41
C SER A 62 34.71 2.85 48.43
N SER A 63 35.59 3.77 48.80
CA SER A 63 35.31 5.21 48.77
C SER A 63 35.22 5.77 47.35
N GLN A 64 36.11 5.34 46.47
CA GLN A 64 36.13 5.73 45.05
C GLN A 64 34.89 5.24 44.32
N ILE A 65 34.52 3.96 44.54
CA ILE A 65 33.35 3.37 43.91
C ILE A 65 32.05 4.06 44.34
N ARG A 66 31.93 4.40 45.63
CA ARG A 66 30.74 5.13 46.14
C ARG A 66 30.67 6.60 45.65
N ALA A 67 31.78 7.18 45.29
CA ALA A 67 31.86 8.52 44.75
C ALA A 67 31.44 8.62 43.28
N ILE A 68 31.27 7.48 42.59
CA ILE A 68 30.87 7.44 41.17
C ILE A 68 29.41 7.94 41.09
N ASN A 69 29.21 9.01 40.32
CA ASN A 69 27.88 9.52 40.04
C ASN A 69 27.29 8.73 38.87
N MET A 70 26.43 7.73 39.18
CA MET A 70 25.79 6.86 38.21
C MET A 70 24.99 7.62 37.14
N ASN A 71 24.44 8.79 37.45
CA ASN A 71 23.65 9.58 36.49
C ASN A 71 24.52 10.28 35.41
N ARG A 72 25.82 10.33 35.62
CA ARG A 72 26.79 10.91 34.67
C ARG A 72 27.66 9.86 33.99
N LEU A 73 27.43 8.58 34.32
CA LEU A 73 28.18 7.49 33.77
C LEU A 73 27.52 7.06 32.49
N ALA A 74 28.19 7.20 31.37
CA ALA A 74 27.72 6.66 30.05
C ALA A 74 28.95 6.18 29.28
N TYR A 75 28.75 5.12 28.51
CA TYR A 75 29.73 4.64 27.57
C TYR A 75 29.43 5.26 26.20
N LYS A 76 30.36 6.05 25.67
CA LYS A 76 30.21 6.72 24.38
C LYS A 76 30.59 5.77 23.25
N VAL A 77 29.64 5.51 22.36
CA VAL A 77 29.85 4.72 21.15
C VAL A 77 29.83 5.67 19.97
N ASP A 78 30.95 5.77 19.28
CA ASP A 78 31.03 6.55 18.05
C ASP A 78 30.46 5.75 16.87
N LEU A 79 29.48 6.32 16.19
CA LEU A 79 28.76 5.72 15.07
C LEU A 79 29.04 6.43 13.74
N ALA A 80 30.12 7.23 13.65
CA ALA A 80 30.46 7.96 12.41
C ALA A 80 30.65 7.05 11.19
N ASP A 81 31.23 5.85 11.40
CA ASP A 81 31.54 4.88 10.35
C ASP A 81 30.50 3.74 10.22
N ILE A 82 29.34 3.86 10.88
CA ILE A 82 28.28 2.84 10.84
C ILE A 82 27.74 2.68 9.42
N ARG A 83 27.47 1.42 9.04
CA ARG A 83 26.91 1.06 7.72
C ARG A 83 25.50 0.48 7.86
N PRO A 84 24.67 0.55 6.82
CA PRO A 84 23.39 -0.17 6.82
C PRO A 84 23.61 -1.67 6.98
N GLY A 85 22.79 -2.32 7.80
CA GLY A 85 22.88 -3.72 8.16
C GLY A 85 23.51 -3.95 9.52
N GLU A 86 24.08 -5.14 9.72
CA GLU A 86 24.73 -5.55 10.96
C GLU A 86 26.11 -4.89 11.11
N ASN A 87 26.33 -4.31 12.27
CA ASN A 87 27.61 -3.68 12.65
C ASN A 87 28.06 -4.28 13.97
N ILE A 88 29.35 -4.62 14.06
CA ILE A 88 30.00 -5.12 15.26
C ILE A 88 31.04 -4.11 15.70
N ILE A 89 30.78 -3.47 16.84
CA ILE A 89 31.61 -2.40 17.39
C ILE A 89 32.34 -2.93 18.63
N PRO A 90 33.68 -2.94 18.66
CA PRO A 90 34.42 -3.33 19.85
C PRO A 90 34.26 -2.29 20.94
N LEU A 91 33.98 -2.75 22.15
CA LEU A 91 33.86 -1.88 23.32
C LEU A 91 35.22 -1.82 24.04
N LEU A 92 35.89 -0.67 23.91
CA LEU A 92 37.22 -0.44 24.51
C LEU A 92 37.07 0.36 25.83
N PRO A 93 37.82 -0.01 26.89
CA PRO A 93 37.76 0.70 28.18
C PRO A 93 38.05 2.21 28.07
N GLU A 94 38.83 2.62 27.08
CA GLU A 94 39.26 3.98 26.82
C GLU A 94 38.09 4.94 26.46
N ASN A 95 37.01 4.41 25.90
CA ASN A 95 35.84 5.19 25.49
C ASN A 95 34.88 5.48 26.65
N MET A 96 35.23 5.03 27.84
CA MET A 96 34.41 5.23 29.02
C MET A 96 34.75 6.52 29.73
N SER A 97 33.80 7.43 29.89
CA SER A 97 33.97 8.69 30.63
C SER A 97 33.90 8.44 32.14
N ILE A 98 34.86 7.66 32.68
CA ILE A 98 35.01 7.56 34.13
C ILE A 98 36.02 8.57 34.62
N VAL A 99 35.64 9.34 35.66
CA VAL A 99 36.57 10.22 36.38
C VAL A 99 37.70 9.35 36.94
N SER A 100 38.93 9.74 36.74
CA SER A 100 40.25 9.09 36.89
C SER A 100 40.56 8.32 38.20
N ALA A 101 39.57 7.87 38.95
CA ALA A 101 39.75 7.30 40.28
C ALA A 101 39.61 5.77 40.35
N VAL A 102 39.10 5.12 39.28
CA VAL A 102 38.88 3.67 39.24
C VAL A 102 39.41 3.06 37.95
N ASP A 103 39.88 1.82 38.01
CA ASP A 103 40.37 1.08 36.86
C ASP A 103 39.20 0.29 36.24
N VAL A 104 38.98 0.39 34.91
CA VAL A 104 38.08 -0.50 34.18
C VAL A 104 38.80 -1.80 33.86
N VAL A 105 38.31 -2.92 34.39
CA VAL A 105 38.91 -4.24 34.23
C VAL A 105 38.36 -4.95 33.03
N GLU A 106 37.03 -4.89 32.84
CA GLU A 106 36.35 -5.67 31.80
C GLU A 106 35.04 -5.01 31.44
N ILE A 107 34.62 -5.15 30.16
CA ILE A 107 33.32 -4.75 29.65
C ILE A 107 32.64 -5.99 29.05
N SER A 108 31.40 -6.21 29.44
CA SER A 108 30.60 -7.34 28.98
C SER A 108 29.26 -6.85 28.39
N PRO A 109 28.96 -7.20 27.12
CA PRO A 109 29.80 -7.89 26.15
C PRO A 109 30.97 -7.04 25.66
N SER A 110 32.07 -7.65 25.23
CA SER A 110 33.23 -6.92 24.67
C SER A 110 33.01 -6.38 23.27
N ARG A 111 31.91 -6.79 22.62
CA ARG A 111 31.48 -6.33 21.30
C ARG A 111 30.01 -5.98 21.34
N LEU A 112 29.64 -4.88 20.74
CA LEU A 112 28.27 -4.42 20.60
C LEU A 112 27.79 -4.75 19.20
N GLU A 113 26.73 -5.54 19.11
CA GLU A 113 26.05 -5.81 17.84
C GLU A 113 24.91 -4.83 17.68
N LEU A 114 24.95 -4.06 16.60
CA LEU A 114 23.93 -3.07 16.23
C LEU A 114 23.44 -3.33 14.82
N VAL A 115 22.15 -3.26 14.63
CA VAL A 115 21.55 -3.23 13.29
C VAL A 115 21.14 -1.78 13.01
N ALA A 116 21.74 -1.20 11.98
CA ALA A 116 21.42 0.13 11.51
C ALA A 116 20.77 0.06 10.12
N ASP A 117 19.83 0.98 9.87
CA ASP A 117 19.22 1.11 8.55
C ASP A 117 19.08 2.57 8.14
N THR A 118 18.98 2.78 6.83
CA THR A 118 18.87 4.12 6.24
C THR A 118 17.41 4.46 6.02
N ILE A 119 17.02 5.67 6.43
CA ILE A 119 15.70 6.20 6.10
C ILE A 119 15.75 6.75 4.67
N VAL A 120 14.87 6.26 3.83
CA VAL A 120 14.73 6.67 2.44
C VAL A 120 13.28 6.97 2.10
N SER A 121 13.07 7.82 1.09
CA SER A 121 11.75 8.09 0.53
C SER A 121 11.69 7.51 -0.88
N ARG A 122 10.61 6.76 -1.19
CA ARG A 122 10.37 6.15 -2.50
C ARG A 122 8.91 6.27 -2.91
N ASN A 123 8.67 6.25 -4.22
CA ASN A 123 7.33 6.25 -4.78
C ASN A 123 6.87 4.81 -5.02
N PHE A 124 5.65 4.52 -4.57
CA PHE A 124 5.00 3.23 -4.77
C PHE A 124 3.64 3.41 -5.43
N PRO A 125 3.26 2.50 -6.35
CA PRO A 125 1.92 2.47 -6.89
C PRO A 125 0.92 2.08 -5.80
N VAL A 126 -0.27 2.68 -5.86
CA VAL A 126 -1.36 2.34 -4.96
C VAL A 126 -2.17 1.19 -5.55
N HIS A 127 -2.41 0.17 -4.75
CA HIS A 127 -3.29 -0.95 -5.09
C HIS A 127 -4.60 -0.83 -4.32
N LEU A 128 -5.71 -0.73 -5.07
CA LEU A 128 -7.05 -0.67 -4.49
C LEU A 128 -7.50 -2.07 -4.10
N ASP A 129 -7.74 -2.28 -2.82
CA ASP A 129 -8.31 -3.52 -2.30
C ASP A 129 -9.84 -3.39 -2.26
N TRP A 130 -10.53 -4.16 -3.10
CA TRP A 130 -11.98 -4.07 -3.22
C TRP A 130 -12.60 -5.40 -3.58
N GLU A 131 -13.87 -5.59 -3.21
CA GLU A 131 -14.69 -6.74 -3.57
C GLU A 131 -16.13 -6.35 -3.91
N GLY A 132 -16.81 -7.24 -4.63
CA GLY A 132 -18.21 -7.10 -4.98
C GLY A 132 -18.43 -6.52 -6.37
N LEU A 133 -19.66 -6.62 -6.81
CA LEU A 133 -20.16 -6.03 -8.06
C LEU A 133 -21.47 -5.30 -7.74
N PRO A 134 -21.79 -4.20 -8.44
CA PRO A 134 -23.05 -3.48 -8.25
C PRO A 134 -24.30 -4.33 -8.53
N ALA A 135 -24.21 -5.31 -9.45
CA ALA A 135 -25.22 -6.32 -9.72
C ALA A 135 -24.54 -7.57 -10.31
N GLU A 136 -25.26 -8.71 -10.27
CA GLU A 136 -24.75 -10.00 -10.79
C GLU A 136 -24.46 -9.99 -12.29
N ASP A 137 -25.13 -9.14 -13.05
CA ASP A 137 -25.00 -8.99 -14.50
C ASP A 137 -24.03 -7.86 -14.90
N MET A 138 -23.23 -7.37 -13.95
CA MET A 138 -22.19 -6.37 -14.18
C MET A 138 -20.81 -7.03 -14.20
N ARG A 139 -19.90 -6.42 -14.93
CA ARG A 139 -18.48 -6.75 -14.94
C ARG A 139 -17.64 -5.52 -14.66
N PHE A 140 -16.54 -5.71 -13.99
CA PHE A 140 -15.53 -4.68 -13.79
C PHE A 140 -14.94 -4.26 -15.15
N ARG A 141 -14.79 -2.96 -15.34
CA ARG A 141 -14.20 -2.36 -16.55
C ARG A 141 -12.81 -1.80 -16.26
N ASN A 142 -12.72 -0.84 -15.38
CA ASN A 142 -11.46 -0.22 -14.95
C ASN A 142 -11.60 0.45 -13.59
N ALA A 143 -10.45 0.67 -12.96
CA ALA A 143 -10.31 1.49 -11.77
C ALA A 143 -9.42 2.68 -12.07
N THR A 144 -9.74 3.83 -11.52
CA THR A 144 -8.90 5.03 -11.53
C THR A 144 -8.64 5.46 -10.09
N LEU A 145 -7.41 5.87 -9.80
CA LEU A 145 -6.95 6.33 -8.49
C LEU A 145 -6.33 7.71 -8.61
N SER A 146 -6.55 8.53 -7.62
CA SER A 146 -5.91 9.85 -7.56
C SER A 146 -5.45 10.13 -6.11
N PRO A 147 -4.12 10.20 -5.86
CA PRO A 147 -3.01 9.90 -6.78
C PRO A 147 -2.85 8.39 -7.04
N GLU A 148 -2.27 8.01 -8.20
CA GLU A 148 -1.95 6.62 -8.56
C GLU A 148 -0.70 6.10 -7.85
N GLN A 149 0.19 7.02 -7.45
CA GLN A 149 1.43 6.71 -6.73
C GLN A 149 1.54 7.61 -5.50
N VAL A 150 2.14 7.08 -4.46
CA VAL A 150 2.38 7.82 -3.21
C VAL A 150 3.83 7.71 -2.79
N THR A 151 4.37 8.82 -2.29
CA THR A 151 5.70 8.84 -1.68
C THR A 151 5.59 8.37 -0.25
N VAL A 152 6.36 7.33 0.06
CA VAL A 152 6.48 6.81 1.41
C VAL A 152 7.91 6.91 1.92
N THR A 153 8.06 7.17 3.20
CA THR A 153 9.35 7.28 3.88
C THR A 153 9.43 6.22 4.97
N GLY A 154 10.52 5.47 4.98
CA GLY A 154 10.74 4.39 5.94
C GLY A 154 12.14 3.82 5.81
N PHE A 155 12.41 2.74 6.54
CA PHE A 155 13.67 2.02 6.45
C PHE A 155 13.86 1.40 5.06
N ALA A 156 15.08 1.49 4.51
CA ALA A 156 15.39 0.98 3.18
C ALA A 156 15.02 -0.50 3.04
N HIS A 157 15.41 -1.33 4.02
CA HIS A 157 15.09 -2.77 4.02
C HIS A 157 13.57 -3.03 4.00
N SER A 158 12.79 -2.29 4.79
CA SER A 158 11.33 -2.41 4.81
C SER A 158 10.71 -2.04 3.46
N LEU A 159 11.23 -0.98 2.82
CA LEU A 159 10.75 -0.52 1.53
C LEU A 159 11.17 -1.43 0.37
N ASP A 160 12.33 -2.12 0.46
CA ASP A 160 12.79 -3.06 -0.56
C ASP A 160 11.84 -4.27 -0.72
N SER A 161 11.15 -4.65 0.33
CA SER A 161 10.18 -5.75 0.33
C SER A 161 8.81 -5.35 -0.24
N LEU A 162 8.51 -4.05 -0.34
CA LEU A 162 7.23 -3.53 -0.79
C LEU A 162 7.16 -3.47 -2.33
N LYS A 163 6.03 -3.91 -2.88
CA LYS A 163 5.73 -3.79 -4.32
C LYS A 163 4.72 -2.68 -4.59
N HIS A 164 3.78 -2.46 -3.68
CA HIS A 164 2.70 -1.48 -3.76
C HIS A 164 2.21 -1.13 -2.35
N ILE A 165 1.46 -0.06 -2.23
CA ILE A 165 0.74 0.32 -1.01
C ILE A 165 -0.74 -0.01 -1.22
N SER A 166 -1.29 -0.86 -0.37
CA SER A 166 -2.71 -1.24 -0.43
C SER A 166 -3.60 -0.20 0.26
N THR A 167 -4.86 -0.13 -0.16
CA THR A 167 -5.90 0.59 0.57
C THR A 167 -6.59 -0.30 1.60
N VAL A 168 -7.36 0.31 2.49
CA VAL A 168 -8.35 -0.40 3.29
C VAL A 168 -9.33 -1.09 2.34
N HIS A 169 -9.78 -2.28 2.72
CA HIS A 169 -10.74 -3.07 1.94
C HIS A 169 -12.06 -2.32 1.72
N ILE A 170 -12.51 -2.26 0.46
CA ILE A 170 -13.72 -1.55 0.04
C ILE A 170 -14.74 -2.58 -0.46
N ARG A 171 -15.96 -2.48 0.03
CA ARG A 171 -17.07 -3.26 -0.49
C ARG A 171 -17.91 -2.39 -1.43
N VAL A 172 -18.05 -2.84 -2.68
CA VAL A 172 -18.89 -2.16 -3.68
C VAL A 172 -20.37 -2.31 -3.31
N PRO A 173 -21.15 -1.23 -3.25
CA PRO A 173 -22.59 -1.30 -3.01
C PRO A 173 -23.31 -2.06 -4.12
N SER A 174 -24.31 -2.88 -3.76
CA SER A 174 -25.16 -3.61 -4.72
C SER A 174 -26.37 -2.77 -5.16
N ASP A 175 -26.11 -1.57 -5.67
CA ASP A 175 -27.12 -0.60 -6.09
C ASP A 175 -27.39 -0.58 -7.60
N GLY A 176 -26.69 -1.43 -8.35
CA GLY A 176 -26.80 -1.52 -9.81
C GLY A 176 -26.18 -0.36 -10.57
N GLY A 177 -25.41 0.50 -9.90
CA GLY A 177 -24.73 1.64 -10.51
C GLY A 177 -23.63 1.23 -11.50
N LEU A 178 -23.35 2.08 -12.48
CA LEU A 178 -22.27 1.89 -13.46
C LEU A 178 -20.91 2.31 -12.91
N SER A 179 -20.86 2.98 -11.76
CA SER A 179 -19.63 3.39 -11.10
C SER A 179 -19.79 3.45 -9.58
N ALA A 180 -18.73 3.14 -8.87
CA ALA A 180 -18.60 3.37 -7.43
C ALA A 180 -17.38 4.24 -7.20
N SER A 181 -17.54 5.36 -6.50
CA SER A 181 -16.46 6.29 -6.21
C SER A 181 -16.45 6.65 -4.73
N GLY A 182 -15.26 6.98 -4.23
CA GLY A 182 -15.09 7.36 -2.83
C GLY A 182 -13.63 7.66 -2.50
N ARG A 183 -13.38 7.74 -1.20
CA ARG A 183 -12.03 7.94 -0.66
C ARG A 183 -11.62 6.74 0.18
N ALA A 184 -10.45 6.18 -0.13
CA ALA A 184 -9.88 5.02 0.55
C ALA A 184 -8.63 5.42 1.34
N ARG A 185 -8.51 4.98 2.59
CA ARG A 185 -7.29 5.15 3.37
C ARG A 185 -6.23 4.16 2.90
N LEU A 186 -4.97 4.60 2.97
CA LEU A 186 -3.82 3.74 2.74
C LEU A 186 -3.51 2.89 3.97
N VAL A 187 -3.11 1.66 3.75
CA VAL A 187 -2.58 0.74 4.77
C VAL A 187 -1.07 0.77 4.65
N LEU A 188 -0.42 1.46 5.59
CA LEU A 188 1.03 1.56 5.63
C LEU A 188 1.59 0.50 6.59
N PRO A 189 2.67 -0.20 6.22
CA PRO A 189 3.38 -1.10 7.13
C PRO A 189 3.97 -0.35 8.33
N GLU A 190 4.31 -1.09 9.38
CA GLU A 190 4.96 -0.54 10.56
C GLU A 190 6.29 0.16 10.20
N GLY A 191 6.52 1.33 10.76
CA GLY A 191 7.72 2.13 10.50
C GLY A 191 7.74 2.86 9.15
N VAL A 192 6.67 2.76 8.35
CA VAL A 192 6.52 3.48 7.08
C VAL A 192 5.53 4.64 7.25
N THR A 193 5.88 5.81 6.77
CA THR A 193 5.07 7.02 6.84
C THR A 193 4.83 7.60 5.45
N SER A 194 3.72 8.31 5.28
CA SER A 194 3.40 9.04 4.05
C SER A 194 2.69 10.35 4.39
N GLU A 195 2.90 11.39 3.60
CA GLU A 195 2.14 12.64 3.69
C GLU A 195 0.70 12.44 3.20
N VAL A 196 0.52 11.56 2.21
CA VAL A 196 -0.79 11.17 1.69
C VAL A 196 -1.32 9.99 2.50
N THR A 197 -2.44 10.16 3.18
CA THR A 197 -3.07 9.13 4.01
C THR A 197 -4.26 8.44 3.33
N SER A 198 -4.77 9.02 2.25
CA SER A 198 -5.93 8.51 1.52
C SER A 198 -5.86 8.88 0.05
N VAL A 199 -6.49 8.09 -0.80
CA VAL A 199 -6.63 8.31 -2.24
C VAL A 199 -8.09 8.31 -2.65
N ASP A 200 -8.43 9.11 -3.64
CA ASP A 200 -9.76 9.07 -4.25
C ASP A 200 -9.77 7.97 -5.31
N TYR A 201 -10.84 7.18 -5.34
CA TYR A 201 -11.00 6.09 -6.29
C TYR A 201 -12.30 6.19 -7.07
N THR A 202 -12.29 5.66 -8.29
CA THR A 202 -13.49 5.43 -9.09
C THR A 202 -13.37 4.06 -9.76
N LEU A 203 -14.29 3.16 -9.43
CA LEU A 203 -14.48 1.87 -10.07
C LEU A 203 -15.56 2.01 -11.13
N ALA A 204 -15.29 1.65 -12.36
CA ALA A 204 -16.26 1.64 -13.44
C ALA A 204 -16.65 0.22 -13.79
N PHE A 205 -17.95 0.02 -13.99
CA PHE A 205 -18.56 -1.24 -14.32
C PHE A 205 -19.32 -1.13 -15.64
N SER A 206 -19.52 -2.24 -16.30
CA SER A 206 -20.33 -2.33 -17.52
C SER A 206 -21.25 -3.56 -17.44
N PRO A 207 -22.46 -3.48 -18.02
CA PRO A 207 -23.32 -4.64 -18.13
C PRO A 207 -22.62 -5.77 -18.87
N MET A 208 -22.84 -6.99 -18.44
CA MET A 208 -22.49 -8.17 -19.23
C MET A 208 -23.43 -8.24 -20.44
N THR A 209 -22.86 -8.45 -21.61
CA THR A 209 -23.60 -8.56 -22.87
C THR A 209 -23.38 -9.91 -23.50
N GLN A 210 -24.33 -10.38 -24.30
CA GLN A 210 -24.26 -11.61 -25.07
C GLN A 210 -24.54 -11.31 -26.54
N ALA A 211 -23.68 -11.80 -27.43
CA ALA A 211 -23.90 -11.71 -28.87
C ALA A 211 -24.90 -12.80 -29.33
N ILE A 212 -26.03 -12.38 -29.91
CA ILE A 212 -27.07 -13.30 -30.40
C ILE A 212 -27.56 -12.89 -31.78
N TRP A 213 -27.90 -13.88 -32.59
CA TRP A 213 -28.52 -13.65 -33.87
C TRP A 213 -30.06 -13.62 -33.74
N VAL A 214 -30.66 -12.55 -34.25
CA VAL A 214 -32.11 -12.37 -34.25
C VAL A 214 -32.56 -12.16 -35.68
N LYS A 215 -33.66 -12.86 -36.07
CA LYS A 215 -34.36 -12.62 -37.31
C LYS A 215 -35.39 -11.54 -37.05
N MET A 216 -35.30 -10.44 -37.78
CA MET A 216 -36.15 -9.26 -37.61
C MET A 216 -36.90 -8.96 -38.89
N ASN A 217 -38.18 -8.64 -38.76
CA ASN A 217 -39.00 -8.14 -39.87
C ASN A 217 -38.73 -6.66 -40.06
N LEU A 218 -38.91 -6.17 -41.27
CA LEU A 218 -38.76 -4.76 -41.61
C LEU A 218 -40.10 -4.07 -41.56
N GLU A 219 -40.15 -2.89 -40.88
CA GLU A 219 -41.33 -2.06 -40.80
C GLU A 219 -41.11 -0.83 -41.70
N PRO A 220 -42.05 -0.49 -42.57
CA PRO A 220 -41.92 0.75 -43.34
C PRO A 220 -42.23 1.97 -42.44
N VAL A 221 -41.54 3.08 -42.66
CA VAL A 221 -42.08 4.37 -42.23
C VAL A 221 -43.23 4.73 -43.16
N ALA A 222 -44.48 4.55 -42.69
CA ALA A 222 -45.69 4.67 -43.49
C ALA A 222 -45.92 6.11 -43.94
N HIS A 223 -46.19 6.30 -45.25
CA HIS A 223 -46.70 7.57 -45.80
C HIS A 223 -48.04 7.25 -46.45
N GLU A 224 -49.01 8.21 -46.29
CA GLU A 224 -50.34 8.06 -46.84
C GLU A 224 -50.31 7.87 -48.37
N GLY A 225 -51.07 6.93 -48.90
CA GLY A 225 -51.16 6.66 -50.35
C GLY A 225 -50.07 5.79 -50.94
N PHE A 226 -49.21 5.15 -50.14
CA PHE A 226 -48.13 4.25 -50.63
C PHE A 226 -48.19 2.86 -49.99
N THR A 227 -47.84 1.85 -50.75
CA THR A 227 -47.66 0.44 -50.30
C THR A 227 -46.20 0.05 -50.47
N TYR A 228 -45.65 -0.67 -49.49
CA TYR A 228 -44.24 -1.03 -49.45
C TYR A 228 -44.04 -2.55 -49.48
N THR A 229 -43.10 -3.01 -50.31
CA THR A 229 -42.69 -4.40 -50.35
C THR A 229 -41.17 -4.47 -50.21
N PHE A 230 -40.69 -5.34 -49.32
CA PHE A 230 -39.27 -5.54 -49.05
C PHE A 230 -38.76 -6.83 -49.62
N ASP A 231 -37.53 -6.77 -50.16
CA ASP A 231 -36.78 -7.96 -50.59
C ASP A 231 -35.34 -7.87 -50.03
N PRO A 232 -34.97 -8.78 -49.10
CA PRO A 232 -35.81 -9.78 -48.41
C PRO A 232 -36.76 -9.17 -47.39
N LYS A 233 -37.84 -9.86 -47.04
CA LYS A 233 -38.85 -9.43 -46.03
C LYS A 233 -38.32 -9.37 -44.62
N PHE A 234 -37.16 -10.00 -44.34
CA PHE A 234 -36.51 -10.03 -43.04
C PHE A 234 -35.00 -9.95 -43.18
N VAL A 235 -34.35 -9.44 -42.14
CA VAL A 235 -32.89 -9.41 -42.02
C VAL A 235 -32.47 -10.23 -40.78
N ARG A 236 -31.25 -10.77 -40.82
CA ARG A 236 -30.59 -11.35 -39.67
C ARG A 236 -29.64 -10.34 -39.08
N VAL A 237 -29.83 -10.03 -37.82
CA VAL A 237 -28.99 -9.06 -37.09
C VAL A 237 -28.31 -9.74 -35.93
N GLN A 238 -26.99 -9.61 -35.85
CA GLN A 238 -26.25 -10.00 -34.67
C GLN A 238 -26.25 -8.79 -33.72
N LEU A 239 -26.85 -9.01 -32.55
CA LEU A 239 -26.98 -7.98 -31.52
C LEU A 239 -26.12 -8.33 -30.31
N ASP A 240 -25.46 -7.34 -29.77
CA ASP A 240 -24.86 -7.39 -28.44
C ASP A 240 -25.92 -6.92 -27.43
N VAL A 241 -26.46 -7.87 -26.66
CA VAL A 241 -27.64 -7.61 -25.79
C VAL A 241 -27.23 -7.78 -24.34
N PRO A 242 -27.54 -6.78 -23.45
CA PRO A 242 -27.33 -6.91 -22.03
C PRO A 242 -28.03 -8.13 -21.44
N VAL A 243 -27.32 -8.90 -20.60
CA VAL A 243 -27.86 -10.15 -20.01
C VAL A 243 -29.14 -9.89 -19.23
N ARG A 244 -29.28 -8.71 -18.59
CA ARG A 244 -30.51 -8.31 -17.88
C ARG A 244 -31.74 -8.29 -18.79
N LEU A 245 -31.60 -7.83 -20.06
CA LEU A 245 -32.69 -7.81 -21.01
C LEU A 245 -33.06 -9.21 -21.47
N LEU A 246 -32.10 -10.14 -21.56
CA LEU A 246 -32.37 -11.53 -21.95
C LEU A 246 -33.20 -12.30 -20.91
N ARG A 247 -33.27 -11.82 -19.66
CA ARG A 247 -34.13 -12.38 -18.59
C ARG A 247 -35.62 -12.05 -18.82
N ASP A 248 -35.93 -10.96 -19.54
CA ASP A 248 -37.29 -10.64 -19.95
C ASP A 248 -37.69 -11.45 -21.17
N LYS A 249 -38.76 -12.24 -21.10
CA LYS A 249 -39.23 -13.06 -22.18
C LYS A 249 -39.65 -12.28 -23.44
N ASN A 250 -40.07 -11.03 -23.25
CA ASN A 250 -40.62 -10.16 -24.29
C ASN A 250 -39.59 -9.17 -24.88
N TRP A 251 -38.32 -9.26 -24.48
CA TRP A 251 -37.30 -8.33 -24.93
C TRP A 251 -37.20 -8.20 -26.46
N ARG A 252 -37.54 -9.27 -27.22
CA ARG A 252 -37.51 -9.25 -28.69
C ARG A 252 -38.56 -8.34 -29.29
N GLU A 253 -39.69 -8.13 -28.62
CA GLU A 253 -40.76 -7.26 -29.05
C GLU A 253 -40.40 -5.78 -28.98
N THR A 254 -39.40 -5.45 -28.20
CA THR A 254 -38.87 -4.07 -28.07
C THR A 254 -37.89 -3.72 -29.18
N LEU A 255 -37.50 -4.69 -30.01
CA LEU A 255 -36.56 -4.50 -31.11
C LEU A 255 -37.30 -4.14 -32.37
N ARG A 256 -37.05 -2.98 -32.95
CA ARG A 256 -37.67 -2.57 -34.20
C ARG A 256 -36.64 -2.17 -35.25
N LEU A 257 -36.89 -2.55 -36.50
CA LEU A 257 -36.13 -2.12 -37.66
C LEU A 257 -37.03 -1.42 -38.64
N PHE A 258 -36.73 -0.20 -38.92
CA PHE A 258 -37.50 0.66 -39.84
C PHE A 258 -36.75 0.88 -41.14
N VAL A 259 -37.49 0.87 -42.25
CA VAL A 259 -36.98 1.31 -43.53
C VAL A 259 -37.68 2.63 -43.89
N ASP A 260 -36.90 3.71 -43.93
CA ASP A 260 -37.34 5.03 -44.26
C ASP A 260 -36.95 5.32 -45.71
N PRO A 261 -37.91 5.43 -46.66
CA PRO A 261 -37.60 5.77 -48.02
C PRO A 261 -37.07 7.19 -48.24
N GLY A 262 -37.12 8.07 -47.18
CA GLY A 262 -36.67 9.44 -47.22
C GLY A 262 -37.60 10.37 -48.01
N GLY A 263 -38.00 11.53 -47.41
CA GLY A 263 -38.80 12.54 -48.03
C GLY A 263 -40.16 12.07 -48.59
N GLU A 264 -40.62 12.70 -49.72
CA GLU A 264 -41.77 12.19 -50.43
C GLU A 264 -41.42 10.93 -51.21
N PRO A 265 -41.99 9.76 -50.87
CA PRO A 265 -41.67 8.54 -51.57
C PRO A 265 -42.10 8.54 -53.02
N SER A 266 -41.17 8.33 -53.93
CA SER A 266 -41.46 8.09 -55.36
C SER A 266 -41.69 6.63 -55.64
N ALA A 267 -42.66 6.33 -56.51
CA ALA A 267 -42.88 4.95 -56.92
C ALA A 267 -41.63 4.42 -57.65
N GLY A 268 -41.13 3.26 -57.22
CA GLY A 268 -39.90 2.67 -57.77
C GLY A 268 -39.20 1.71 -56.80
N ARG A 269 -38.05 1.20 -57.28
CA ARG A 269 -37.16 0.37 -56.45
C ARG A 269 -35.99 1.22 -55.98
N SER A 270 -35.68 1.09 -54.69
CA SER A 270 -34.52 1.70 -54.08
C SER A 270 -33.86 0.73 -53.09
N ARG A 271 -32.56 0.93 -52.91
CA ARG A 271 -31.80 0.14 -51.94
C ARG A 271 -31.50 1.01 -50.73
N ILE A 272 -31.92 0.61 -49.56
CA ILE A 272 -31.93 1.42 -48.34
C ILE A 272 -31.37 0.59 -47.18
N ARG A 273 -30.56 1.21 -46.34
CA ARG A 273 -30.09 0.62 -45.08
C ARG A 273 -31.15 0.83 -43.98
N PRO A 274 -31.62 -0.26 -43.33
CA PRO A 274 -32.59 -0.13 -42.25
C PRO A 274 -32.06 0.68 -41.06
N ARG A 275 -32.92 1.47 -40.42
CA ARG A 275 -32.67 2.12 -39.17
C ARG A 275 -33.18 1.29 -38.02
N SER A 276 -32.45 1.27 -36.90
CA SER A 276 -32.82 0.51 -35.70
C SER A 276 -33.32 1.42 -34.60
N GLU A 277 -34.36 0.97 -33.92
CA GLU A 277 -34.82 1.50 -32.64
C GLU A 277 -34.75 0.38 -31.60
N PHE A 278 -33.73 0.45 -30.73
CA PHE A 278 -33.42 -0.59 -29.77
C PHE A 278 -33.37 -0.01 -28.36
N PRO A 279 -33.68 -0.83 -27.35
CA PRO A 279 -33.50 -0.46 -25.95
C PRO A 279 -32.05 -0.07 -25.63
N GLU A 280 -31.89 0.70 -24.58
CA GLU A 280 -30.60 1.16 -24.10
C GLU A 280 -29.63 -0.01 -23.82
N GLY A 281 -28.42 0.06 -24.34
CA GLY A 281 -27.37 -0.94 -24.19
C GLY A 281 -27.35 -2.03 -25.25
N VAL A 282 -28.36 -2.15 -26.13
CA VAL A 282 -28.34 -3.06 -27.29
C VAL A 282 -27.58 -2.41 -28.45
N ARG A 283 -26.66 -3.15 -29.05
CA ARG A 283 -25.85 -2.69 -30.18
C ARG A 283 -25.87 -3.69 -31.33
N ILE A 284 -25.85 -3.18 -32.56
CA ILE A 284 -25.69 -4.01 -33.75
C ILE A 284 -24.20 -4.33 -33.92
N LEU A 285 -23.88 -5.62 -33.99
CA LEU A 285 -22.53 -6.11 -34.34
C LEU A 285 -22.42 -6.36 -35.83
N GLU A 286 -23.46 -7.01 -36.39
CA GLU A 286 -23.51 -7.36 -37.81
C GLU A 286 -24.99 -7.43 -38.31
N MET A 287 -25.24 -7.04 -39.55
CA MET A 287 -26.55 -7.14 -40.23
C MET A 287 -26.38 -7.81 -41.58
N LYS A 288 -27.21 -8.78 -41.86
CA LYS A 288 -27.20 -9.56 -43.14
C LYS A 288 -28.60 -9.67 -43.73
N PRO A 289 -28.83 -9.11 -44.94
CA PRO A 289 -27.96 -8.16 -45.67
C PRO A 289 -27.91 -6.79 -45.03
N GLU A 290 -26.87 -5.98 -45.35
CA GLU A 290 -26.73 -4.60 -44.82
C GLU A 290 -27.75 -3.67 -45.42
N ASP A 291 -28.05 -3.81 -46.72
CA ASP A 291 -29.01 -3.02 -47.45
C ASP A 291 -30.17 -3.91 -47.90
N VAL A 292 -31.35 -3.31 -47.95
CA VAL A 292 -32.61 -3.97 -48.35
C VAL A 292 -33.22 -3.25 -49.54
N GLU A 293 -33.71 -3.99 -50.50
CA GLU A 293 -34.44 -3.44 -51.64
C GLU A 293 -35.89 -3.17 -51.21
N ILE A 294 -36.33 -1.94 -51.39
CA ILE A 294 -37.70 -1.52 -51.14
C ILE A 294 -38.36 -1.18 -52.48
N LEU A 295 -39.53 -1.76 -52.70
CA LEU A 295 -40.43 -1.41 -53.79
C LEU A 295 -41.59 -0.58 -53.28
N VAL A 296 -41.68 0.65 -53.74
CA VAL A 296 -42.73 1.61 -53.37
C VAL A 296 -43.75 1.69 -54.52
N ARG A 297 -45.04 1.49 -54.21
CA ARG A 297 -46.13 1.62 -55.16
C ARG A 297 -47.19 2.57 -54.60
N ARG A 298 -47.83 3.38 -55.45
CA ARG A 298 -48.98 4.21 -55.07
C ARG A 298 -50.21 3.30 -54.84
N THR A 299 -50.93 3.55 -53.75
CA THR A 299 -52.17 2.87 -53.45
C THR A 299 -53.26 3.32 -54.43
N GLY A 300 -53.55 2.51 -55.45
CA GLY A 300 -54.51 2.87 -56.51
C GLY A 300 -54.06 2.50 -57.92
N GLU A 301 -52.79 2.20 -58.15
CA GLU A 301 -52.29 1.58 -59.39
C GLU A 301 -52.32 0.04 -59.23
N SER A 302 -53.51 -0.57 -59.40
CA SER A 302 -53.62 -2.00 -59.59
C SER A 302 -53.08 -2.31 -60.99
N GLY A 303 -51.98 -3.08 -61.03
CA GLY A 303 -51.29 -3.47 -62.26
C GLY A 303 -52.22 -4.09 -63.26
N GLY A 304 -52.20 -3.57 -64.46
CA GLY A 304 -52.66 -4.20 -65.69
C GLY A 304 -51.72 -5.28 -66.18
#